data_ce67896bb7b102b5a40d92d832f8ce8d
#
_entry.id   ce67896bb7b102b5a40d92d832f8ce8d
#
_cell.length_a   1.000
_cell.length_b   1.000
_cell.length_c   1.000
_cell.angle_alpha   90.00
_cell.angle_beta   90.00
_cell.angle_gamma   90.00
#
_symmetry.space_group_name_H-M   'P 1'
#
loop_
_entity.id
_entity.type
_entity.pdbx_description
1 polymer ?
#
loop_
_entity_poly.entity_id
_entity_poly.type
_entity_poly.pdbx_seq_one_letter_code
_entity_poly.pdbx_strand_id
1 'polypeptide(L)'
;MSIKNERLLARAKKLVKKGDIKEAREIYSNILQSFPNNQEALKGLSILNQTTEIRPSQKHLDDVMQFYSLGQMDKAQLAVQDLISSFPNEPILYNILGACYSRNGPIDLAIKSFDKALTLKPDYEEVAYNLGVAYQKNNELDKAIECYEKAISLKHAYPTAHNNLGLIFLGKDQVKSAVKCFEWAVAYSPEYFEGHNSLGAGLQELKQFDQAKEQFEKAVSLNPNYAQAFHNLGILSEILNLPEEALEHYKTVVSINPKFAEAYRNLSKLKKFKSSDPQISQMQSLYSEISLSNSDKAKMAFALAKVNQDLGNDEEFFKFLDEGNKLRKSELDYSFKDSQDFHDSVIKLFSGSLPKIKKSALKPSDIKPIFIVGMPRSGTSLVEQIIASHNTVYGAGELTNLKEIVSPFLENFINKKSDSLNGKDTLNIRQNYIESLSSLNVSEQIITDKMPLNFRLIGLILTAMPEAKIIHLKRNAIATCWSNYKHYFTDGNGFTFNQKDLVKFYGLYIEMMDFWHKSFPNKIYDISYEELTKNQKKETQKLLNYCDLDWDEDCLNFHKNTRAVVTASSSQVRQKMYQGSSEAWKKYESNLKPLIEGLKSY
;
A
#
# COMPACT_ATOMS: atom_id res chain seq x y z
N MET A 1 -24.80 70.73 -20.45
CA MET A 1 -23.99 69.64 -21.07
C MET A 1 -23.63 70.00 -22.51
N SER A 2 -22.42 69.66 -22.96
CA SER A 2 -22.07 69.86 -24.38
C SER A 2 -22.81 68.84 -25.24
N ILE A 3 -23.34 69.25 -26.38
CA ILE A 3 -24.01 68.42 -27.40
C ILE A 3 -23.17 67.14 -27.72
N LYS A 4 -21.86 67.27 -27.57
CA LYS A 4 -20.90 66.16 -27.77
C LYS A 4 -21.07 65.06 -26.69
N ASN A 5 -21.31 65.40 -25.44
CA ASN A 5 -21.48 64.46 -24.35
C ASN A 5 -22.83 63.72 -24.36
N GLU A 6 -23.90 64.41 -24.82
CA GLU A 6 -25.20 63.77 -25.03
C GLU A 6 -25.14 62.70 -26.11
N ARG A 7 -24.40 62.96 -27.20
CA ARG A 7 -24.16 61.97 -28.26
C ARG A 7 -23.35 60.77 -27.76
N LEU A 8 -22.34 60.99 -26.93
CA LEU A 8 -21.55 59.92 -26.31
C LEU A 8 -22.38 59.08 -25.34
N LEU A 9 -23.23 59.68 -24.53
CA LEU A 9 -24.16 58.95 -23.65
C LEU A 9 -25.18 58.15 -24.43
N ALA A 10 -25.73 58.69 -25.52
CA ALA A 10 -26.65 57.97 -26.42
C ALA A 10 -25.94 56.79 -27.13
N ARG A 11 -24.66 56.98 -27.53
CA ARG A 11 -23.85 55.90 -28.10
C ARG A 11 -23.56 54.82 -27.07
N ALA A 12 -23.18 55.16 -25.86
CA ALA A 12 -22.94 54.16 -24.79
C ALA A 12 -24.22 53.35 -24.47
N LYS A 13 -25.38 54.02 -24.37
CA LYS A 13 -26.69 53.37 -24.18
C LYS A 13 -27.02 52.39 -25.32
N LYS A 14 -26.69 52.72 -26.54
CA LYS A 14 -26.90 51.88 -27.75
C LYS A 14 -25.93 50.67 -27.75
N LEU A 15 -24.69 50.88 -27.33
CA LEU A 15 -23.70 49.81 -27.17
C LEU A 15 -24.10 48.79 -26.08
N VAL A 16 -24.59 49.29 -24.95
CA VAL A 16 -25.16 48.42 -23.89
C VAL A 16 -26.27 47.53 -24.43
N LYS A 17 -27.20 48.10 -25.26
CA LYS A 17 -28.28 47.33 -25.90
C LYS A 17 -27.79 46.30 -26.91
N LYS A 18 -26.61 46.52 -27.52
CA LYS A 18 -25.97 45.63 -28.50
C LYS A 18 -25.06 44.58 -27.84
N GLY A 19 -24.79 44.68 -26.50
CA GLY A 19 -23.85 43.80 -25.81
C GLY A 19 -22.39 44.23 -25.85
N ASP A 20 -22.05 45.37 -26.47
CA ASP A 20 -20.69 45.92 -26.57
C ASP A 20 -20.30 46.65 -25.28
N ILE A 21 -20.26 45.88 -24.16
CA ILE A 21 -20.12 46.39 -22.78
C ILE A 21 -18.78 47.08 -22.55
N LYS A 22 -17.69 46.57 -23.16
CA LYS A 22 -16.34 47.14 -23.02
C LYS A 22 -16.26 48.57 -23.56
N GLU A 23 -16.73 48.77 -24.77
CA GLU A 23 -16.73 50.11 -25.41
C GLU A 23 -17.71 51.06 -24.67
N ALA A 24 -18.87 50.56 -24.24
CA ALA A 24 -19.82 51.35 -23.43
C ALA A 24 -19.19 51.81 -22.11
N ARG A 25 -18.44 50.95 -21.41
CA ARG A 25 -17.74 51.27 -20.17
C ARG A 25 -16.67 52.33 -20.37
N GLU A 26 -15.85 52.20 -21.43
CA GLU A 26 -14.86 53.22 -21.78
C GLU A 26 -15.50 54.57 -22.01
N ILE A 27 -16.61 54.62 -22.73
CA ILE A 27 -17.32 55.89 -22.99
C ILE A 27 -17.85 56.50 -21.69
N TYR A 28 -18.50 55.73 -20.78
CA TYR A 28 -18.96 56.25 -19.52
C TYR A 28 -17.80 56.71 -18.61
N SER A 29 -16.68 55.97 -18.57
CA SER A 29 -15.49 56.32 -17.79
C SER A 29 -14.86 57.63 -18.33
N ASN A 30 -14.74 57.79 -19.64
CA ASN A 30 -14.21 59.00 -20.24
C ASN A 30 -15.08 60.24 -19.97
N ILE A 31 -16.41 60.05 -19.95
CA ILE A 31 -17.33 61.12 -19.57
C ILE A 31 -17.13 61.50 -18.10
N LEU A 32 -16.94 60.54 -17.19
CA LEU A 32 -16.74 60.80 -15.77
C LEU A 32 -15.36 61.39 -15.45
N GLN A 33 -14.32 61.09 -16.24
CA GLN A 33 -13.03 61.77 -16.12
C GLN A 33 -13.16 63.30 -16.39
N SER A 34 -13.98 63.67 -17.37
CA SER A 34 -14.20 65.06 -17.72
C SER A 34 -15.31 65.73 -16.89
N PHE A 35 -16.27 64.96 -16.41
CA PHE A 35 -17.46 65.40 -15.66
C PHE A 35 -17.80 64.40 -14.56
N PRO A 36 -17.10 64.44 -13.39
CA PRO A 36 -17.21 63.44 -12.33
C PRO A 36 -18.62 63.26 -11.75
N ASN A 37 -19.44 64.31 -11.79
CA ASN A 37 -20.81 64.33 -11.24
C ASN A 37 -21.90 64.07 -12.30
N ASN A 38 -21.56 63.58 -13.48
CA ASN A 38 -22.56 63.29 -14.50
C ASN A 38 -23.43 62.08 -14.09
N GLN A 39 -24.67 62.37 -13.66
CA GLN A 39 -25.60 61.40 -13.10
C GLN A 39 -25.97 60.26 -14.08
N GLU A 40 -26.07 60.54 -15.37
CA GLU A 40 -26.38 59.52 -16.40
C GLU A 40 -25.21 58.57 -16.64
N ALA A 41 -23.95 59.10 -16.67
CA ALA A 41 -22.77 58.28 -16.80
C ALA A 41 -22.52 57.45 -15.51
N LEU A 42 -22.69 58.04 -14.32
CA LEU A 42 -22.64 57.30 -13.05
C LEU A 42 -23.69 56.19 -13.00
N LYS A 43 -24.94 56.51 -13.38
CA LYS A 43 -26.02 55.50 -13.42
C LYS A 43 -25.76 54.44 -14.48
N GLY A 44 -25.24 54.82 -15.65
CA GLY A 44 -24.85 53.88 -16.71
C GLY A 44 -23.73 52.95 -16.27
N LEU A 45 -22.68 53.46 -15.60
CA LEU A 45 -21.56 52.69 -15.08
C LEU A 45 -22.01 51.78 -13.90
N SER A 46 -22.87 52.32 -13.00
CA SER A 46 -23.47 51.54 -11.92
C SER A 46 -24.32 50.36 -12.42
N ILE A 47 -25.14 50.63 -13.45
CA ILE A 47 -25.91 49.53 -14.11
C ILE A 47 -24.96 48.52 -14.74
N LEU A 48 -23.91 48.96 -15.45
CA LEU A 48 -22.90 48.05 -16.00
C LEU A 48 -22.10 47.30 -14.92
N ASN A 49 -21.93 47.89 -13.73
CA ASN A 49 -21.30 47.21 -12.60
C ASN A 49 -22.28 46.31 -11.85
N GLN A 50 -23.59 46.58 -11.89
CA GLN A 50 -24.63 45.73 -11.29
C GLN A 50 -25.17 44.65 -12.24
N THR A 51 -25.10 44.86 -13.57
CA THR A 51 -25.66 43.96 -14.56
C THR A 51 -24.63 43.04 -15.25
N THR A 52 -23.37 43.10 -14.89
CA THR A 52 -22.35 42.26 -15.49
C THR A 52 -21.46 41.64 -14.44
N GLU A 53 -21.96 40.66 -13.74
CA GLU A 53 -21.20 39.42 -13.68
C GLU A 53 -21.19 38.90 -15.12
N ILE A 54 -20.21 39.34 -15.92
CA ILE A 54 -20.02 38.86 -17.29
C ILE A 54 -19.57 37.41 -17.14
N ARG A 55 -20.49 36.50 -17.16
CA ARG A 55 -20.23 35.05 -17.16
C ARG A 55 -20.09 34.56 -18.60
N PRO A 56 -19.26 33.56 -18.84
CA PRO A 56 -19.21 32.92 -20.14
C PRO A 56 -20.59 32.35 -20.47
N SER A 57 -21.04 32.46 -21.72
CA SER A 57 -22.31 31.83 -22.13
C SER A 57 -22.19 30.31 -22.04
N GLN A 58 -23.33 29.61 -21.85
CA GLN A 58 -23.34 28.15 -21.85
C GLN A 58 -22.67 27.57 -23.08
N LYS A 59 -22.89 28.17 -24.23
CA LYS A 59 -22.24 27.77 -25.50
C LYS A 59 -20.70 27.80 -25.42
N HIS A 60 -20.11 28.83 -24.78
CA HIS A 60 -18.65 28.90 -24.59
C HIS A 60 -18.14 27.75 -23.73
N LEU A 61 -18.88 27.38 -22.68
CA LEU A 61 -18.52 26.26 -21.82
C LEU A 61 -18.69 24.93 -22.55
N ASP A 62 -19.77 24.77 -23.32
CA ASP A 62 -20.05 23.56 -24.11
C ASP A 62 -18.94 23.32 -25.15
N ASP A 63 -18.49 24.37 -25.83
CA ASP A 63 -17.39 24.28 -26.84
C ASP A 63 -16.09 23.80 -26.17
N VAL A 64 -15.73 24.32 -24.99
CA VAL A 64 -14.56 23.85 -24.23
C VAL A 64 -14.73 22.41 -23.76
N MET A 65 -15.91 22.07 -23.21
CA MET A 65 -16.21 20.72 -22.74
C MET A 65 -16.26 19.70 -23.87
N GLN A 66 -16.60 20.11 -25.08
CA GLN A 66 -16.51 19.25 -26.26
C GLN A 66 -15.05 18.89 -26.57
N PHE A 67 -14.12 19.86 -26.57
CA PHE A 67 -12.70 19.55 -26.73
C PHE A 67 -12.18 18.64 -25.63
N TYR A 68 -12.58 18.90 -24.37
CA TYR A 68 -12.20 18.08 -23.23
C TYR A 68 -12.69 16.63 -23.35
N SER A 69 -13.95 16.44 -23.74
CA SER A 69 -14.57 15.09 -23.88
C SER A 69 -13.96 14.29 -25.03
N LEU A 70 -13.56 14.98 -26.12
CA LEU A 70 -12.85 14.38 -27.27
C LEU A 70 -11.36 14.12 -27.00
N GLY A 71 -10.85 14.40 -25.80
CA GLY A 71 -9.44 14.21 -25.48
C GLY A 71 -8.48 15.24 -26.12
N GLN A 72 -9.00 16.31 -26.73
CA GLN A 72 -8.22 17.38 -27.37
C GLN A 72 -7.77 18.42 -26.33
N MET A 73 -6.92 17.98 -25.38
CA MET A 73 -6.57 18.77 -24.18
C MET A 73 -5.91 20.11 -24.52
N ASP A 74 -5.02 20.16 -25.52
CA ASP A 74 -4.36 21.41 -25.93
C ASP A 74 -5.36 22.45 -26.42
N LYS A 75 -6.37 22.02 -27.18
CA LYS A 75 -7.44 22.91 -27.66
C LYS A 75 -8.34 23.37 -26.52
N ALA A 76 -8.67 22.46 -25.60
CA ALA A 76 -9.45 22.80 -24.40
C ALA A 76 -8.71 23.83 -23.54
N GLN A 77 -7.39 23.65 -23.34
CA GLN A 77 -6.55 24.60 -22.59
C GLN A 77 -6.52 25.98 -23.24
N LEU A 78 -6.28 26.07 -24.54
CA LEU A 78 -6.28 27.34 -25.27
C LEU A 78 -7.64 28.05 -25.20
N ALA A 79 -8.72 27.31 -25.45
CA ALA A 79 -10.07 27.87 -25.42
C ALA A 79 -10.47 28.38 -24.04
N VAL A 80 -10.13 27.66 -22.96
CA VAL A 80 -10.42 28.11 -21.60
C VAL A 80 -9.55 29.30 -21.19
N GLN A 81 -8.28 29.38 -21.63
CA GLN A 81 -7.40 30.53 -21.38
C GLN A 81 -7.91 31.81 -22.07
N ASP A 82 -8.43 31.69 -23.29
CA ASP A 82 -9.08 32.82 -23.99
C ASP A 82 -10.32 33.30 -23.22
N LEU A 83 -11.12 32.34 -22.69
CA LEU A 83 -12.26 32.70 -21.85
C LEU A 83 -11.82 33.34 -20.52
N ILE A 84 -10.77 32.87 -19.88
CA ILE A 84 -10.22 33.47 -18.67
C ILE A 84 -9.76 34.91 -18.92
N SER A 85 -9.19 35.17 -20.10
CA SER A 85 -8.78 36.54 -20.48
C SER A 85 -10.00 37.50 -20.55
N SER A 86 -11.17 36.97 -20.94
CA SER A 86 -12.41 37.73 -21.02
C SER A 86 -13.21 37.72 -19.69
N PHE A 87 -13.10 36.65 -18.90
CA PHE A 87 -13.87 36.39 -17.67
C PHE A 87 -12.96 35.96 -16.49
N PRO A 88 -12.03 36.81 -16.04
CA PRO A 88 -10.95 36.42 -15.11
C PRO A 88 -11.44 36.08 -13.69
N ASN A 89 -12.69 36.38 -13.34
CA ASN A 89 -13.25 36.12 -12.01
C ASN A 89 -14.28 34.97 -12.00
N GLU A 90 -14.33 34.17 -13.08
CA GLU A 90 -15.27 33.06 -13.18
C GLU A 90 -14.63 31.75 -12.70
N PRO A 91 -15.01 31.19 -11.53
CA PRO A 91 -14.36 30.02 -10.92
C PRO A 91 -14.39 28.77 -11.78
N ILE A 92 -15.47 28.56 -12.55
CA ILE A 92 -15.64 27.36 -13.39
C ILE A 92 -14.55 27.24 -14.45
N LEU A 93 -14.06 28.37 -14.98
CA LEU A 93 -13.01 28.36 -16.01
C LEU A 93 -11.68 27.84 -15.43
N TYR A 94 -11.36 28.21 -14.19
CA TYR A 94 -10.18 27.72 -13.50
C TYR A 94 -10.34 26.25 -13.09
N ASN A 95 -11.55 25.78 -12.76
CA ASN A 95 -11.81 24.37 -12.56
C ASN A 95 -11.55 23.56 -13.83
N ILE A 96 -12.08 24.01 -14.97
CA ILE A 96 -11.87 23.34 -16.27
C ILE A 96 -10.39 23.37 -16.66
N LEU A 97 -9.70 24.50 -16.47
CA LEU A 97 -8.27 24.61 -16.75
C LEU A 97 -7.45 23.64 -15.87
N GLY A 98 -7.78 23.57 -14.57
CA GLY A 98 -7.17 22.64 -13.64
C GLY A 98 -7.40 21.18 -14.04
N ALA A 99 -8.61 20.83 -14.48
CA ALA A 99 -8.94 19.50 -14.97
C ALA A 99 -8.16 19.15 -16.24
N CYS A 100 -7.99 20.10 -17.17
CA CYS A 100 -7.16 19.91 -18.37
C CYS A 100 -5.69 19.62 -17.99
N TYR A 101 -5.09 20.40 -17.11
CA TYR A 101 -3.72 20.16 -16.64
C TYR A 101 -3.60 18.85 -15.85
N SER A 102 -4.58 18.51 -15.03
CA SER A 102 -4.56 17.26 -14.25
C SER A 102 -4.58 16.00 -15.13
N ARG A 103 -5.13 16.10 -16.35
CA ARG A 103 -5.22 14.99 -17.30
C ARG A 103 -3.98 14.84 -18.18
N ASN A 104 -3.39 15.93 -18.66
CA ASN A 104 -2.31 15.88 -19.67
C ASN A 104 -1.25 17.00 -19.53
N GLY A 105 -1.13 17.62 -18.36
CA GLY A 105 -0.20 18.72 -18.13
C GLY A 105 0.59 18.61 -16.83
N PRO A 106 1.40 19.63 -16.50
CA PRO A 106 2.09 19.70 -15.23
C PRO A 106 1.11 19.79 -14.07
N ILE A 107 1.24 18.88 -13.10
CA ILE A 107 0.31 18.81 -11.96
C ILE A 107 0.30 20.09 -11.12
N ASP A 108 1.44 20.80 -11.03
CA ASP A 108 1.54 22.09 -10.33
C ASP A 108 0.64 23.17 -10.95
N LEU A 109 0.42 23.14 -12.26
CA LEU A 109 -0.48 24.08 -12.94
C LEU A 109 -1.95 23.72 -12.68
N ALA A 110 -2.26 22.43 -12.52
CA ALA A 110 -3.59 21.98 -12.10
C ALA A 110 -3.89 22.50 -10.69
N ILE A 111 -2.97 22.29 -9.73
CA ILE A 111 -3.09 22.78 -8.34
C ILE A 111 -3.32 24.29 -8.31
N LYS A 112 -2.48 25.07 -8.99
CA LYS A 112 -2.63 26.53 -9.06
C LYS A 112 -3.97 26.98 -9.64
N SER A 113 -4.47 26.26 -10.64
CA SER A 113 -5.77 26.57 -11.25
C SER A 113 -6.92 26.28 -10.28
N PHE A 114 -6.93 25.14 -9.62
CA PHE A 114 -7.93 24.78 -8.63
C PHE A 114 -7.88 25.72 -7.40
N ASP A 115 -6.70 26.08 -6.91
CA ASP A 115 -6.54 27.07 -5.83
C ASP A 115 -7.13 28.42 -6.21
N LYS A 116 -6.91 28.86 -7.46
CA LYS A 116 -7.51 30.10 -7.95
C LYS A 116 -9.03 30.00 -7.99
N ALA A 117 -9.59 28.86 -8.42
CA ALA A 117 -11.03 28.63 -8.42
C ALA A 117 -11.62 28.70 -6.99
N LEU A 118 -10.95 28.06 -6.00
CA LEU A 118 -11.36 28.11 -4.58
C LEU A 118 -11.16 29.49 -3.95
N THR A 119 -10.18 30.26 -4.41
CA THR A 119 -10.02 31.66 -3.97
C THR A 119 -11.21 32.51 -4.42
N LEU A 120 -11.72 32.27 -5.63
CA LEU A 120 -12.88 32.99 -6.18
C LEU A 120 -14.20 32.48 -5.62
N LYS A 121 -14.30 31.19 -5.32
CA LYS A 121 -15.49 30.53 -4.76
C LYS A 121 -15.05 29.51 -3.70
N PRO A 122 -14.95 29.90 -2.42
CA PRO A 122 -14.45 29.04 -1.34
C PRO A 122 -15.35 27.82 -1.01
N ASP A 123 -16.63 27.87 -1.38
CA ASP A 123 -17.66 26.85 -1.16
C ASP A 123 -17.89 25.95 -2.40
N TYR A 124 -16.86 25.79 -3.23
CA TYR A 124 -16.95 24.99 -4.44
C TYR A 124 -16.48 23.54 -4.16
N GLU A 125 -17.41 22.66 -3.77
CA GLU A 125 -17.12 21.30 -3.33
C GLU A 125 -16.40 20.45 -4.38
N GLU A 126 -16.80 20.58 -5.65
CA GLU A 126 -16.17 19.85 -6.77
C GLU A 126 -14.72 20.25 -6.96
N VAL A 127 -14.40 21.54 -6.83
CA VAL A 127 -13.02 22.03 -6.95
C VAL A 127 -12.17 21.59 -5.76
N ALA A 128 -12.73 21.59 -4.56
CA ALA A 128 -12.04 21.06 -3.38
C ALA A 128 -11.68 19.57 -3.58
N TYR A 129 -12.61 18.78 -4.11
CA TYR A 129 -12.34 17.38 -4.48
C TYR A 129 -11.26 17.26 -5.56
N ASN A 130 -11.36 18.01 -6.66
CA ASN A 130 -10.39 17.97 -7.76
C ASN A 130 -8.98 18.40 -7.31
N LEU A 131 -8.89 19.39 -6.42
CA LEU A 131 -7.63 19.81 -5.80
C LEU A 131 -7.05 18.68 -4.94
N GLY A 132 -7.88 17.97 -4.17
CA GLY A 132 -7.47 16.78 -3.42
C GLY A 132 -6.89 15.71 -4.32
N VAL A 133 -7.54 15.42 -5.45
CA VAL A 133 -7.01 14.48 -6.48
C VAL A 133 -5.66 14.96 -7.04
N ALA A 134 -5.51 16.26 -7.28
CA ALA A 134 -4.27 16.83 -7.79
C ALA A 134 -3.12 16.72 -6.76
N TYR A 135 -3.38 17.02 -5.48
CA TYR A 135 -2.39 16.84 -4.41
C TYR A 135 -2.04 15.36 -4.20
N GLN A 136 -3.02 14.44 -4.28
CA GLN A 136 -2.75 13.01 -4.20
C GLN A 136 -1.84 12.53 -5.33
N LYS A 137 -2.07 12.98 -6.57
CA LYS A 137 -1.17 12.70 -7.72
C LYS A 137 0.23 13.28 -7.53
N ASN A 138 0.34 14.40 -6.83
CA ASN A 138 1.61 15.06 -6.50
C ASN A 138 2.28 14.47 -5.26
N ASN A 139 1.73 13.40 -4.68
CA ASN A 139 2.19 12.76 -3.44
C ASN A 139 2.18 13.67 -2.20
N GLU A 140 1.38 14.74 -2.21
CA GLU A 140 1.16 15.64 -1.07
C GLU A 140 -0.07 15.20 -0.29
N LEU A 141 0.03 14.01 0.34
CA LEU A 141 -1.12 13.31 0.91
C LEU A 141 -1.84 14.07 2.02
N ASP A 142 -1.13 14.83 2.87
CA ASP A 142 -1.77 15.59 3.95
C ASP A 142 -2.64 16.71 3.41
N LYS A 143 -2.19 17.43 2.37
CA LYS A 143 -3.01 18.43 1.69
C LYS A 143 -4.20 17.81 0.95
N ALA A 144 -4.02 16.61 0.39
CA ALA A 144 -5.13 15.88 -0.24
C ALA A 144 -6.22 15.55 0.79
N ILE A 145 -5.84 15.11 2.02
CA ILE A 145 -6.77 14.87 3.13
C ILE A 145 -7.57 16.14 3.42
N GLU A 146 -6.91 17.28 3.67
CA GLU A 146 -7.57 18.56 3.95
C GLU A 146 -8.57 18.95 2.87
N CYS A 147 -8.22 18.74 1.59
CA CYS A 147 -9.09 19.04 0.46
C CYS A 147 -10.31 18.10 0.39
N TYR A 148 -10.14 16.79 0.62
CA TYR A 148 -11.26 15.85 0.66
C TYR A 148 -12.19 16.10 1.84
N GLU A 149 -11.64 16.39 3.03
CA GLU A 149 -12.42 16.77 4.21
C GLU A 149 -13.22 18.05 3.96
N LYS A 150 -12.62 19.05 3.29
CA LYS A 150 -13.32 20.26 2.87
C LYS A 150 -14.46 19.94 1.90
N ALA A 151 -14.20 19.12 0.87
CA ALA A 151 -15.24 18.72 -0.07
C ALA A 151 -16.42 18.01 0.63
N ILE A 152 -16.13 17.10 1.57
CA ILE A 152 -17.10 16.37 2.38
C ILE A 152 -17.87 17.34 3.32
N SER A 153 -17.20 18.32 3.91
CA SER A 153 -17.87 19.32 4.77
C SER A 153 -18.88 20.18 4.01
N LEU A 154 -18.57 20.46 2.73
CA LEU A 154 -19.47 21.22 1.83
C LEU A 154 -20.61 20.35 1.28
N LYS A 155 -20.33 19.07 1.04
CA LYS A 155 -21.29 18.09 0.51
C LYS A 155 -21.10 16.75 1.19
N HIS A 156 -21.82 16.49 2.27
CA HIS A 156 -21.67 15.25 3.05
C HIS A 156 -21.88 13.98 2.21
N ALA A 157 -22.86 13.95 1.34
CA ALA A 157 -23.11 12.85 0.41
C ALA A 157 -22.18 12.96 -0.82
N TYR A 158 -20.87 12.70 -0.63
CA TYR A 158 -19.87 12.73 -1.69
C TYR A 158 -19.08 11.42 -1.73
N PRO A 159 -19.66 10.35 -2.32
CA PRO A 159 -19.09 9.00 -2.26
C PRO A 159 -17.63 8.91 -2.72
N THR A 160 -17.30 9.56 -3.83
CA THR A 160 -15.93 9.53 -4.37
C THR A 160 -14.91 10.23 -3.47
N ALA A 161 -15.31 11.32 -2.79
CA ALA A 161 -14.43 12.00 -1.83
C ALA A 161 -14.18 11.13 -0.59
N HIS A 162 -15.23 10.52 -0.03
CA HIS A 162 -15.08 9.55 1.05
C HIS A 162 -14.18 8.38 0.65
N ASN A 163 -14.39 7.80 -0.54
CA ASN A 163 -13.57 6.69 -1.01
C ASN A 163 -12.09 7.08 -1.15
N ASN A 164 -11.78 8.22 -1.77
CA ASN A 164 -10.40 8.66 -1.96
C ASN A 164 -9.71 9.00 -0.63
N LEU A 165 -10.43 9.63 0.31
CA LEU A 165 -9.95 9.86 1.67
C LEU A 165 -9.63 8.53 2.37
N GLY A 166 -10.54 7.53 2.24
CA GLY A 166 -10.33 6.18 2.76
C GLY A 166 -9.11 5.50 2.16
N LEU A 167 -8.86 5.62 0.86
CA LEU A 167 -7.67 5.07 0.21
C LEU A 167 -6.37 5.68 0.75
N ILE A 168 -6.36 6.99 1.04
CA ILE A 168 -5.19 7.62 1.68
C ILE A 168 -5.00 7.09 3.11
N PHE A 169 -6.06 6.97 3.91
CA PHE A 169 -5.98 6.40 5.25
C PHE A 169 -5.50 4.94 5.22
N LEU A 170 -5.96 4.15 4.24
CA LEU A 170 -5.50 2.78 4.06
C LEU A 170 -3.99 2.73 3.74
N GLY A 171 -3.52 3.58 2.84
CA GLY A 171 -2.09 3.72 2.52
C GLY A 171 -1.22 4.23 3.67
N LYS A 172 -1.82 4.91 4.66
CA LYS A 172 -1.18 5.35 5.92
C LYS A 172 -1.34 4.32 7.06
N ASP A 173 -1.80 3.12 6.76
CA ASP A 173 -2.08 2.04 7.74
C ASP A 173 -3.16 2.39 8.78
N GLN A 174 -3.97 3.41 8.53
CA GLN A 174 -5.10 3.83 9.37
C GLN A 174 -6.37 3.07 8.96
N VAL A 175 -6.31 1.73 9.02
CA VAL A 175 -7.32 0.85 8.42
C VAL A 175 -8.73 1.12 8.95
N LYS A 176 -8.90 1.34 10.27
CA LYS A 176 -10.22 1.62 10.88
C LYS A 176 -10.85 2.91 10.35
N SER A 177 -10.03 3.95 10.14
CA SER A 177 -10.49 5.22 9.55
C SER A 177 -10.85 5.05 8.07
N ALA A 178 -10.05 4.27 7.33
CA ALA A 178 -10.31 3.93 5.94
C ALA A 178 -11.67 3.22 5.78
N VAL A 179 -11.92 2.18 6.58
CA VAL A 179 -13.18 1.41 6.53
C VAL A 179 -14.38 2.33 6.79
N LYS A 180 -14.33 3.21 7.79
CA LYS A 180 -15.41 4.19 8.02
C LYS A 180 -15.67 5.08 6.81
N CYS A 181 -14.62 5.55 6.14
CA CYS A 181 -14.77 6.35 4.93
C CYS A 181 -15.42 5.54 3.80
N PHE A 182 -15.01 4.28 3.61
CA PHE A 182 -15.61 3.40 2.60
C PHE A 182 -17.08 3.05 2.92
N GLU A 183 -17.41 2.83 4.20
CA GLU A 183 -18.81 2.64 4.65
C GLU A 183 -19.70 3.84 4.28
N TRP A 184 -19.20 5.08 4.49
CA TRP A 184 -19.92 6.27 4.05
C TRP A 184 -20.06 6.34 2.53
N ALA A 185 -19.00 5.98 1.79
CA ALA A 185 -19.05 5.99 0.32
C ALA A 185 -20.15 5.08 -0.22
N VAL A 186 -20.27 3.84 0.27
CA VAL A 186 -21.29 2.89 -0.16
C VAL A 186 -22.69 3.19 0.42
N ALA A 187 -22.76 3.80 1.60
CA ALA A 187 -24.02 4.24 2.19
C ALA A 187 -24.68 5.37 1.37
N TYR A 188 -23.88 6.32 0.89
CA TYR A 188 -24.38 7.41 0.04
C TYR A 188 -24.60 7.01 -1.42
N SER A 189 -23.92 5.97 -1.90
CA SER A 189 -24.10 5.43 -3.25
C SER A 189 -24.02 3.90 -3.24
N PRO A 190 -25.13 3.19 -3.00
CA PRO A 190 -25.14 1.72 -2.95
C PRO A 190 -24.76 1.02 -4.27
N GLU A 191 -24.76 1.74 -5.39
CA GLU A 191 -24.36 1.25 -6.71
C GLU A 191 -22.87 1.58 -7.04
N TYR A 192 -22.14 2.16 -6.09
CA TYR A 192 -20.74 2.55 -6.28
C TYR A 192 -19.81 1.33 -6.13
N PHE A 193 -19.58 0.60 -7.24
CA PHE A 193 -18.83 -0.66 -7.21
C PHE A 193 -17.38 -0.50 -6.77
N GLU A 194 -16.70 0.61 -7.10
CA GLU A 194 -15.34 0.89 -6.60
C GLU A 194 -15.33 1.07 -5.07
N GLY A 195 -16.37 1.72 -4.53
CA GLY A 195 -16.54 1.88 -3.08
C GLY A 195 -16.71 0.54 -2.36
N HIS A 196 -17.50 -0.36 -2.89
CA HIS A 196 -17.65 -1.72 -2.37
C HIS A 196 -16.33 -2.49 -2.43
N ASN A 197 -15.59 -2.39 -3.54
CA ASN A 197 -14.25 -3.00 -3.64
C ASN A 197 -13.26 -2.44 -2.61
N SER A 198 -13.26 -1.13 -2.40
CA SER A 198 -12.41 -0.48 -1.40
C SER A 198 -12.78 -0.88 0.03
N LEU A 199 -14.09 -0.97 0.32
CA LEU A 199 -14.59 -1.45 1.61
C LEU A 199 -14.17 -2.91 1.86
N GLY A 200 -14.31 -3.78 0.85
CA GLY A 200 -13.84 -5.16 0.90
C GLY A 200 -12.33 -5.25 1.21
N ALA A 201 -11.52 -4.40 0.57
CA ALA A 201 -10.08 -4.35 0.84
C ALA A 201 -9.77 -3.90 2.29
N GLY A 202 -10.43 -2.86 2.79
CA GLY A 202 -10.29 -2.41 4.18
C GLY A 202 -10.73 -3.47 5.20
N LEU A 203 -11.82 -4.18 4.95
CA LEU A 203 -12.32 -5.27 5.79
C LEU A 203 -11.36 -6.47 5.78
N GLN A 204 -10.74 -6.79 4.64
CA GLN A 204 -9.71 -7.82 4.54
C GLN A 204 -8.50 -7.50 5.40
N GLU A 205 -8.03 -6.25 5.43
CA GLU A 205 -6.95 -5.81 6.33
C GLU A 205 -7.36 -5.92 7.80
N LEU A 206 -8.62 -5.70 8.15
CA LEU A 206 -9.18 -5.96 9.49
C LEU A 206 -9.40 -7.46 9.77
N LYS A 207 -9.06 -8.35 8.82
CA LYS A 207 -9.28 -9.81 8.89
C LYS A 207 -10.77 -10.20 9.00
N GLN A 208 -11.68 -9.33 8.60
CA GLN A 208 -13.12 -9.57 8.53
C GLN A 208 -13.48 -10.19 7.16
N PHE A 209 -12.99 -11.42 6.93
CA PHE A 209 -12.94 -12.04 5.59
C PHE A 209 -14.34 -12.31 4.99
N ASP A 210 -15.31 -12.70 5.79
CA ASP A 210 -16.67 -12.96 5.30
C ASP A 210 -17.32 -11.67 4.80
N GLN A 211 -17.17 -10.58 5.55
CA GLN A 211 -17.68 -9.28 5.15
C GLN A 211 -16.90 -8.73 3.93
N ALA A 212 -15.59 -8.94 3.88
CA ALA A 212 -14.78 -8.57 2.72
C ALA A 212 -15.25 -9.29 1.45
N LYS A 213 -15.55 -10.60 1.55
CA LYS A 213 -16.08 -11.40 0.45
C LYS A 213 -17.39 -10.84 -0.06
N GLU A 214 -18.34 -10.54 0.83
CA GLU A 214 -19.63 -9.95 0.49
C GLU A 214 -19.47 -8.63 -0.29
N GLN A 215 -18.56 -7.76 0.15
CA GLN A 215 -18.33 -6.48 -0.51
C GLN A 215 -17.69 -6.65 -1.90
N PHE A 216 -16.73 -7.55 -2.06
CA PHE A 216 -16.15 -7.85 -3.37
C PHE A 216 -17.18 -8.48 -4.32
N GLU A 217 -18.00 -9.42 -3.84
CA GLU A 217 -19.10 -10.02 -4.62
C GLU A 217 -20.13 -8.97 -5.03
N LYS A 218 -20.44 -8.01 -4.15
CA LYS A 218 -21.30 -6.88 -4.51
C LYS A 218 -20.69 -6.03 -5.61
N ALA A 219 -19.39 -5.73 -5.53
CA ALA A 219 -18.67 -4.96 -6.56
C ALA A 219 -18.74 -5.64 -7.94
N VAL A 220 -18.51 -6.97 -8.03
CA VAL A 220 -18.57 -7.69 -9.31
C VAL A 220 -20.02 -7.86 -9.80
N SER A 221 -21.01 -7.93 -8.90
CA SER A 221 -22.42 -7.95 -9.29
C SER A 221 -22.88 -6.64 -9.93
N LEU A 222 -22.36 -5.51 -9.44
CA LEU A 222 -22.65 -4.18 -9.98
C LEU A 222 -21.88 -3.92 -11.28
N ASN A 223 -20.63 -4.38 -11.37
CA ASN A 223 -19.83 -4.28 -12.60
C ASN A 223 -19.09 -5.61 -12.89
N PRO A 224 -19.68 -6.50 -13.71
CA PRO A 224 -19.06 -7.78 -14.08
C PRO A 224 -17.75 -7.67 -14.86
N ASN A 225 -17.38 -6.48 -15.34
CA ASN A 225 -16.12 -6.24 -16.04
C ASN A 225 -15.07 -5.54 -15.13
N TYR A 226 -15.31 -5.48 -13.84
CA TYR A 226 -14.39 -4.84 -12.90
C TYR A 226 -13.28 -5.82 -12.44
N ALA A 227 -12.23 -5.92 -13.23
CA ALA A 227 -11.10 -6.85 -13.03
C ALA A 227 -10.47 -6.77 -11.63
N GLN A 228 -10.42 -5.55 -11.01
CA GLN A 228 -9.81 -5.37 -9.68
C GLN A 228 -10.58 -6.13 -8.58
N ALA A 229 -11.90 -6.15 -8.61
CA ALA A 229 -12.68 -6.88 -7.61
C ALA A 229 -12.52 -8.39 -7.75
N PHE A 230 -12.46 -8.93 -8.97
CA PHE A 230 -12.12 -10.34 -9.19
C PHE A 230 -10.71 -10.67 -8.72
N HIS A 231 -9.74 -9.75 -8.91
CA HIS A 231 -8.39 -9.94 -8.40
C HIS A 231 -8.37 -10.03 -6.87
N ASN A 232 -9.11 -9.15 -6.19
CA ASN A 232 -9.22 -9.16 -4.73
C ASN A 232 -9.95 -10.41 -4.22
N LEU A 233 -11.00 -10.88 -4.91
CA LEU A 233 -11.63 -12.18 -4.62
C LEU A 233 -10.62 -13.33 -4.76
N GLY A 234 -9.76 -13.30 -5.77
CA GLY A 234 -8.70 -14.28 -5.94
C GLY A 234 -7.72 -14.29 -4.77
N ILE A 235 -7.26 -13.12 -4.32
CA ILE A 235 -6.39 -12.99 -3.14
C ILE A 235 -7.10 -13.50 -1.88
N LEU A 236 -8.35 -13.12 -1.67
CA LEU A 236 -9.14 -13.56 -0.53
C LEU A 236 -9.33 -15.08 -0.54
N SER A 237 -9.59 -15.68 -1.71
CA SER A 237 -9.69 -17.13 -1.86
C SER A 237 -8.37 -17.84 -1.54
N GLU A 238 -7.20 -17.26 -1.91
CA GLU A 238 -5.88 -17.79 -1.47
C GLU A 238 -5.75 -17.73 0.08
N ILE A 239 -6.16 -16.63 0.71
CA ILE A 239 -6.13 -16.46 2.18
C ILE A 239 -7.02 -17.50 2.86
N LEU A 240 -8.19 -17.77 2.30
CA LEU A 240 -9.17 -18.73 2.79
C LEU A 240 -8.87 -20.20 2.40
N ASN A 241 -7.78 -20.45 1.68
CA ASN A 241 -7.40 -21.77 1.19
C ASN A 241 -8.38 -22.39 0.18
N LEU A 242 -8.83 -21.62 -0.75
CA LEU A 242 -9.71 -22.02 -1.85
C LEU A 242 -8.97 -21.82 -3.19
N PRO A 243 -7.90 -22.62 -3.46
CA PRO A 243 -7.01 -22.37 -4.60
C PRO A 243 -7.71 -22.52 -5.96
N GLU A 244 -8.72 -23.40 -6.06
CA GLU A 244 -9.51 -23.57 -7.27
C GLU A 244 -10.35 -22.31 -7.57
N GLU A 245 -11.00 -21.74 -6.55
CA GLU A 245 -11.75 -20.48 -6.69
C GLU A 245 -10.81 -19.32 -7.04
N ALA A 246 -9.65 -19.23 -6.35
CA ALA A 246 -8.64 -18.23 -6.64
C ALA A 246 -8.17 -18.30 -8.11
N LEU A 247 -7.91 -19.52 -8.60
CA LEU A 247 -7.49 -19.74 -9.99
C LEU A 247 -8.56 -19.28 -10.99
N GLU A 248 -9.84 -19.55 -10.74
CA GLU A 248 -10.93 -19.11 -11.62
C GLU A 248 -11.09 -17.59 -11.59
N HIS A 249 -10.98 -16.97 -10.42
CA HIS A 249 -11.00 -15.52 -10.32
C HIS A 249 -9.85 -14.87 -11.12
N TYR A 250 -8.61 -15.37 -11.00
CA TYR A 250 -7.49 -14.83 -11.78
C TYR A 250 -7.61 -15.09 -13.29
N LYS A 251 -8.21 -16.20 -13.73
CA LYS A 251 -8.55 -16.43 -15.14
C LYS A 251 -9.57 -15.39 -15.63
N THR A 252 -10.57 -15.07 -14.81
CA THR A 252 -11.54 -14.03 -15.12
C THR A 252 -10.85 -12.66 -15.26
N VAL A 253 -9.93 -12.33 -14.34
CA VAL A 253 -9.15 -11.09 -14.43
C VAL A 253 -8.41 -10.96 -15.75
N VAL A 254 -7.65 -11.98 -16.16
CA VAL A 254 -6.87 -11.92 -17.41
C VAL A 254 -7.73 -11.96 -18.66
N SER A 255 -8.95 -12.48 -18.56
CA SER A 255 -9.95 -12.40 -19.63
C SER A 255 -10.52 -10.98 -19.80
N ILE A 256 -10.84 -10.29 -18.69
CA ILE A 256 -11.37 -8.93 -18.69
C ILE A 256 -10.27 -7.93 -19.07
N ASN A 257 -9.10 -8.06 -18.45
CA ASN A 257 -7.95 -7.19 -18.67
C ASN A 257 -6.68 -8.02 -18.95
N PRO A 258 -6.39 -8.31 -20.21
CA PRO A 258 -5.20 -9.08 -20.62
C PRO A 258 -3.86 -8.41 -20.26
N LYS A 259 -3.87 -7.14 -19.84
CA LYS A 259 -2.66 -6.41 -19.40
C LYS A 259 -2.43 -6.43 -17.88
N PHE A 260 -3.26 -7.13 -17.13
CA PHE A 260 -3.16 -7.20 -15.66
C PHE A 260 -2.03 -8.14 -15.23
N ALA A 261 -0.79 -7.65 -15.23
CA ALA A 261 0.42 -8.44 -14.97
C ALA A 261 0.40 -9.18 -13.61
N GLU A 262 -0.17 -8.57 -12.58
CA GLU A 262 -0.26 -9.19 -11.25
C GLU A 262 -1.14 -10.44 -11.23
N ALA A 263 -2.23 -10.44 -11.98
CA ALA A 263 -3.11 -11.62 -12.10
C ALA A 263 -2.37 -12.82 -12.74
N TYR A 264 -1.55 -12.60 -13.76
CA TYR A 264 -0.72 -13.65 -14.33
C TYR A 264 0.29 -14.19 -13.32
N ARG A 265 0.92 -13.32 -12.53
CA ARG A 265 1.84 -13.74 -11.46
C ARG A 265 1.14 -14.57 -10.40
N ASN A 266 -0.05 -14.17 -9.96
CA ASN A 266 -0.82 -14.93 -8.97
C ASN A 266 -1.34 -16.26 -9.54
N LEU A 267 -1.90 -16.24 -10.75
CA LEU A 267 -2.31 -17.45 -11.47
C LEU A 267 -1.15 -18.45 -11.62
N SER A 268 0.06 -17.95 -11.92
CA SER A 268 1.23 -18.84 -12.13
C SER A 268 1.63 -19.62 -10.88
N LYS A 269 1.35 -19.09 -9.68
CA LYS A 269 1.63 -19.80 -8.42
C LYS A 269 0.69 -20.98 -8.18
N LEU A 270 -0.56 -20.88 -8.62
CA LEU A 270 -1.62 -21.84 -8.34
C LEU A 270 -1.71 -22.96 -9.38
N LYS A 271 -1.14 -22.74 -10.56
CA LYS A 271 -1.22 -23.66 -11.69
C LYS A 271 0.14 -24.29 -11.98
N LYS A 272 0.13 -25.58 -12.35
CA LYS A 272 1.28 -26.23 -12.99
C LYS A 272 1.10 -26.18 -14.51
N PHE A 273 2.00 -25.48 -15.19
CA PHE A 273 1.91 -25.24 -16.62
C PHE A 273 2.31 -26.43 -17.47
N LYS A 274 1.62 -26.56 -18.62
CA LYS A 274 1.97 -27.46 -19.73
C LYS A 274 2.24 -26.62 -20.98
N SER A 275 3.02 -27.13 -21.92
CA SER A 275 3.37 -26.39 -23.15
C SER A 275 2.18 -25.92 -23.98
N SER A 276 1.03 -26.58 -23.84
CA SER A 276 -0.23 -26.25 -24.53
C SER A 276 -1.05 -25.15 -23.88
N ASP A 277 -0.62 -24.61 -22.74
CA ASP A 277 -1.42 -23.61 -22.01
C ASP A 277 -1.42 -22.25 -22.72
N PRO A 278 -2.60 -21.71 -23.08
CA PRO A 278 -2.70 -20.48 -23.88
C PRO A 278 -2.18 -19.23 -23.14
N GLN A 279 -2.17 -19.25 -21.81
CA GLN A 279 -1.64 -18.13 -21.01
C GLN A 279 -0.14 -17.92 -21.23
N ILE A 280 0.62 -18.94 -21.68
CA ILE A 280 2.06 -18.80 -21.93
C ILE A 280 2.31 -17.77 -23.04
N SER A 281 1.62 -17.92 -24.18
CA SER A 281 1.75 -16.98 -25.29
C SER A 281 1.24 -15.57 -24.95
N GLN A 282 0.19 -15.48 -24.14
CA GLN A 282 -0.31 -14.20 -23.63
C GLN A 282 0.74 -13.50 -22.75
N MET A 283 1.36 -14.23 -21.81
CA MET A 283 2.43 -13.71 -20.96
C MET A 283 3.64 -13.24 -21.78
N GLN A 284 4.07 -14.03 -22.77
CA GLN A 284 5.20 -13.69 -23.65
C GLN A 284 4.92 -12.44 -24.49
N SER A 285 3.71 -12.33 -25.04
CA SER A 285 3.28 -11.17 -25.82
C SER A 285 3.28 -9.91 -24.94
N LEU A 286 2.66 -9.96 -23.76
CA LEU A 286 2.61 -8.83 -22.85
C LEU A 286 4.01 -8.42 -22.37
N TYR A 287 4.87 -9.39 -22.04
CA TYR A 287 6.25 -9.12 -21.60
C TYR A 287 7.07 -8.38 -22.66
N SER A 288 6.77 -8.63 -23.96
CA SER A 288 7.46 -8.01 -25.10
C SER A 288 6.95 -6.60 -25.42
N GLU A 289 5.85 -6.13 -24.81
CA GLU A 289 5.33 -4.78 -25.05
C GLU A 289 6.30 -3.72 -24.52
N ILE A 290 6.69 -2.76 -25.38
CA ILE A 290 7.62 -1.66 -25.04
C ILE A 290 7.01 -0.72 -23.98
N SER A 291 5.67 -0.59 -23.97
CA SER A 291 4.93 0.28 -23.06
C SER A 291 4.71 -0.30 -21.67
N LEU A 292 5.14 -1.56 -21.42
CA LEU A 292 4.96 -2.20 -20.13
C LEU A 292 5.86 -1.53 -19.06
N SER A 293 5.28 -1.18 -17.92
CA SER A 293 6.02 -0.61 -16.79
C SER A 293 7.07 -1.59 -16.25
N ASN A 294 8.16 -1.09 -15.65
CA ASN A 294 9.16 -1.96 -15.02
C ASN A 294 8.56 -2.86 -13.94
N SER A 295 7.58 -2.35 -13.19
CA SER A 295 6.85 -3.10 -12.18
C SER A 295 6.09 -4.29 -12.78
N ASP A 296 5.32 -4.03 -13.83
CA ASP A 296 4.55 -5.09 -14.49
C ASP A 296 5.48 -6.06 -15.23
N LYS A 297 6.58 -5.55 -15.79
CA LYS A 297 7.60 -6.38 -16.42
C LYS A 297 8.27 -7.32 -15.41
N ALA A 298 8.53 -6.85 -14.18
CA ALA A 298 9.03 -7.70 -13.10
C ALA A 298 8.04 -8.81 -12.75
N LYS A 299 6.76 -8.48 -12.57
CA LYS A 299 5.70 -9.46 -12.28
C LYS A 299 5.59 -10.52 -13.38
N MET A 300 5.61 -10.09 -14.64
CA MET A 300 5.57 -10.99 -15.79
C MET A 300 6.82 -11.88 -15.87
N ALA A 301 8.01 -11.35 -15.56
CA ALA A 301 9.24 -12.13 -15.52
C ALA A 301 9.16 -13.24 -14.48
N PHE A 302 8.66 -12.96 -13.26
CA PHE A 302 8.44 -14.02 -12.26
C PHE A 302 7.39 -15.05 -12.70
N ALA A 303 6.33 -14.63 -13.39
CA ALA A 303 5.34 -15.57 -13.96
C ALA A 303 5.96 -16.47 -15.02
N LEU A 304 6.73 -15.90 -15.97
CA LEU A 304 7.43 -16.66 -17.02
C LEU A 304 8.54 -17.56 -16.46
N ALA A 305 9.24 -17.10 -15.40
CA ALA A 305 10.17 -17.95 -14.66
C ALA A 305 9.46 -19.21 -14.13
N LYS A 306 8.29 -19.03 -13.47
CA LYS A 306 7.50 -20.18 -12.96
C LYS A 306 7.04 -21.11 -14.09
N VAL A 307 6.58 -20.57 -15.21
CA VAL A 307 6.23 -21.34 -16.41
C VAL A 307 7.41 -22.20 -16.87
N ASN A 308 8.60 -21.59 -17.05
CA ASN A 308 9.79 -22.31 -17.52
C ASN A 308 10.30 -23.35 -16.51
N GLN A 309 10.17 -23.08 -15.21
CA GLN A 309 10.44 -24.05 -14.16
C GLN A 309 9.54 -25.30 -14.30
N ASP A 310 8.23 -25.08 -14.55
CA ASP A 310 7.27 -26.19 -14.72
C ASP A 310 7.53 -27.01 -15.99
N LEU A 311 7.98 -26.35 -17.06
CA LEU A 311 8.33 -26.98 -18.33
C LEU A 311 9.71 -27.65 -18.33
N GLY A 312 10.53 -27.42 -17.28
CA GLY A 312 11.89 -27.96 -17.17
C GLY A 312 12.93 -27.20 -18.01
N ASN A 313 12.63 -25.99 -18.46
CA ASN A 313 13.53 -25.14 -19.25
C ASN A 313 14.41 -24.30 -18.30
N ASP A 314 15.44 -24.93 -17.71
CA ASP A 314 16.23 -24.31 -16.64
C ASP A 314 16.98 -23.03 -17.09
N GLU A 315 17.41 -22.92 -18.35
CA GLU A 315 18.08 -21.71 -18.89
C GLU A 315 17.12 -20.51 -18.94
N GLU A 316 15.95 -20.67 -19.56
CA GLU A 316 14.94 -19.62 -19.63
C GLU A 316 14.34 -19.30 -18.24
N PHE A 317 14.24 -20.31 -17.37
CA PHE A 317 13.83 -20.10 -15.98
C PHE A 317 14.76 -19.09 -15.28
N PHE A 318 16.07 -19.29 -15.32
CA PHE A 318 17.01 -18.36 -14.67
C PHE A 318 17.09 -17.01 -15.37
N LYS A 319 17.02 -16.97 -16.68
CA LYS A 319 16.97 -15.73 -17.44
C LYS A 319 15.83 -14.82 -16.97
N PHE A 320 14.60 -15.34 -16.91
CA PHE A 320 13.45 -14.59 -16.44
C PHE A 320 13.50 -14.31 -14.93
N LEU A 321 13.97 -15.23 -14.12
CA LEU A 321 14.12 -15.03 -12.67
C LEU A 321 15.13 -13.92 -12.36
N ASP A 322 16.28 -13.91 -13.00
CA ASP A 322 17.33 -12.91 -12.78
C ASP A 322 16.90 -11.53 -13.28
N GLU A 323 16.20 -11.46 -14.43
CA GLU A 323 15.64 -10.20 -14.94
C GLU A 323 14.53 -9.66 -14.02
N GLY A 324 13.62 -10.52 -13.58
CA GLY A 324 12.57 -10.15 -12.63
C GLY A 324 13.14 -9.62 -11.31
N ASN A 325 14.13 -10.31 -10.76
CA ASN A 325 14.85 -9.89 -9.56
C ASN A 325 15.54 -8.53 -9.76
N LYS A 326 16.24 -8.34 -10.89
CA LYS A 326 16.90 -7.07 -11.21
C LYS A 326 15.92 -5.90 -11.27
N LEU A 327 14.79 -6.08 -11.97
CA LEU A 327 13.76 -5.06 -12.09
C LEU A 327 13.17 -4.74 -10.71
N ARG A 328 12.80 -5.77 -9.94
CA ARG A 328 12.22 -5.57 -8.61
C ARG A 328 13.18 -4.90 -7.64
N LYS A 329 14.47 -5.25 -7.68
CA LYS A 329 15.49 -4.57 -6.88
C LYS A 329 15.57 -3.07 -7.19
N SER A 330 15.49 -2.70 -8.47
CA SER A 330 15.54 -1.29 -8.87
C SER A 330 14.32 -0.48 -8.42
N GLU A 331 13.16 -1.13 -8.21
CA GLU A 331 11.96 -0.47 -7.68
C GLU A 331 12.06 -0.18 -6.17
N LEU A 332 12.68 -1.08 -5.42
CA LEU A 332 12.71 -1.03 -3.95
C LEU A 332 13.81 -0.13 -3.39
N ASP A 333 14.69 0.41 -4.22
CA ASP A 333 15.84 1.26 -3.84
C ASP A 333 16.62 0.68 -2.63
N TYR A 334 16.80 -0.65 -2.62
CA TYR A 334 17.44 -1.34 -1.51
C TYR A 334 18.95 -1.05 -1.45
N SER A 335 19.41 -0.60 -0.27
CA SER A 335 20.82 -0.47 0.09
C SER A 335 21.21 -1.49 1.17
N PHE A 336 22.24 -2.28 0.91
CA PHE A 336 22.81 -3.16 1.95
C PHE A 336 23.38 -2.34 3.11
N LYS A 337 23.91 -1.15 2.82
CA LYS A 337 24.46 -0.26 3.85
C LYS A 337 23.42 0.09 4.91
N ASP A 338 22.20 0.40 4.51
CA ASP A 338 21.13 0.74 5.46
C ASP A 338 20.82 -0.44 6.39
N SER A 339 20.86 -1.67 5.83
CA SER A 339 20.69 -2.88 6.63
C SER A 339 21.82 -3.06 7.63
N GLN A 340 23.06 -2.76 7.24
CA GLN A 340 24.24 -2.82 8.08
C GLN A 340 24.22 -1.72 9.15
N ASP A 341 23.95 -0.47 8.76
CA ASP A 341 23.89 0.67 9.69
C ASP A 341 22.81 0.44 10.78
N PHE A 342 21.68 -0.15 10.38
CA PHE A 342 20.65 -0.58 11.35
C PHE A 342 21.17 -1.68 12.28
N HIS A 343 21.81 -2.73 11.74
CA HIS A 343 22.40 -3.82 12.50
C HIS A 343 23.40 -3.29 13.52
N ASP A 344 24.35 -2.47 13.10
CA ASP A 344 25.42 -1.93 13.95
C ASP A 344 24.84 -1.03 15.05
N SER A 345 23.81 -0.26 14.73
CA SER A 345 23.09 0.58 15.69
C SER A 345 22.39 -0.26 16.78
N VAL A 346 21.75 -1.36 16.40
CA VAL A 346 21.09 -2.25 17.36
C VAL A 346 22.13 -2.95 18.24
N ILE A 347 23.22 -3.50 17.68
CA ILE A 347 24.31 -4.09 18.45
C ILE A 347 24.88 -3.06 19.43
N LYS A 348 25.14 -1.84 18.97
CA LYS A 348 25.66 -0.76 19.83
C LYS A 348 24.70 -0.44 20.97
N LEU A 349 23.39 -0.35 20.71
CA LEU A 349 22.38 -0.08 21.72
C LEU A 349 22.42 -1.10 22.87
N PHE A 350 22.62 -2.38 22.52
CA PHE A 350 22.60 -3.49 23.48
C PHE A 350 23.98 -3.89 24.02
N SER A 351 25.06 -3.33 23.49
CA SER A 351 26.42 -3.52 24.04
C SER A 351 26.68 -2.68 25.31
N GLY A 352 25.80 -1.73 25.61
CA GLY A 352 25.84 -0.90 26.81
C GLY A 352 25.06 -1.50 27.99
N SER A 353 24.90 -0.71 29.05
CA SER A 353 24.08 -1.10 30.21
C SER A 353 22.60 -1.03 29.86
N LEU A 354 21.93 -2.18 29.86
CA LEU A 354 20.48 -2.25 29.68
C LEU A 354 19.73 -1.65 30.87
N PRO A 355 18.59 -0.98 30.66
CA PRO A 355 17.78 -0.47 31.75
C PRO A 355 17.26 -1.61 32.62
N LYS A 356 17.57 -1.58 33.89
CA LYS A 356 16.98 -2.50 34.87
C LYS A 356 15.59 -2.02 35.23
N ILE A 357 14.58 -2.59 34.62
CA ILE A 357 13.19 -2.33 35.01
C ILE A 357 12.87 -3.17 36.23
N LYS A 358 12.43 -2.50 37.29
CA LYS A 358 11.91 -3.23 38.47
C LYS A 358 10.67 -4.01 38.03
N LYS A 359 10.61 -5.31 38.36
CA LYS A 359 9.43 -6.16 38.07
C LYS A 359 8.12 -5.53 38.56
N SER A 360 8.16 -4.78 39.67
CA SER A 360 7.00 -4.04 40.20
C SER A 360 6.51 -2.90 39.33
N ALA A 361 7.31 -2.40 38.40
CA ALA A 361 6.90 -1.36 37.42
C ALA A 361 6.23 -1.94 36.16
N LEU A 362 6.39 -3.26 35.94
CA LEU A 362 5.72 -3.94 34.84
C LEU A 362 4.28 -4.24 35.26
N LYS A 363 3.32 -3.57 34.62
CA LYS A 363 1.89 -3.93 34.82
C LYS A 363 1.69 -5.39 34.42
N PRO A 364 1.05 -6.21 35.26
CA PRO A 364 0.68 -7.56 34.87
C PRO A 364 -0.15 -7.55 33.60
N SER A 365 0.08 -8.51 32.75
CA SER A 365 -0.74 -8.76 31.54
C SER A 365 -1.09 -10.24 31.54
N ASP A 366 -2.34 -10.54 31.22
CA ASP A 366 -2.77 -11.92 30.99
C ASP A 366 -2.31 -12.42 29.63
N ILE A 367 -1.98 -11.49 28.69
CA ILE A 367 -1.48 -11.84 27.38
C ILE A 367 -0.02 -12.30 27.46
N LYS A 368 0.24 -13.48 26.87
CA LYS A 368 1.55 -14.13 26.79
C LYS A 368 1.99 -14.17 25.32
N PRO A 369 2.82 -13.23 24.87
CA PRO A 369 3.26 -13.21 23.48
C PRO A 369 4.34 -14.26 23.21
N ILE A 370 4.20 -14.95 22.08
CA ILE A 370 5.20 -15.86 21.51
C ILE A 370 5.68 -15.26 20.19
N PHE A 371 6.96 -14.89 20.11
CA PHE A 371 7.57 -14.37 18.88
C PHE A 371 8.24 -15.50 18.12
N ILE A 372 7.91 -15.63 16.82
CA ILE A 372 8.49 -16.62 15.93
C ILE A 372 9.32 -15.88 14.89
N VAL A 373 10.64 -16.03 14.97
CA VAL A 373 11.62 -15.25 14.22
C VAL A 373 12.57 -16.14 13.41
N GLY A 374 13.29 -15.54 12.47
CA GLY A 374 14.29 -16.19 11.62
C GLY A 374 14.38 -15.52 10.26
N MET A 375 15.10 -16.13 9.34
CA MET A 375 15.09 -15.64 7.95
C MET A 375 13.69 -15.82 7.33
N PRO A 376 13.23 -14.93 6.46
CA PRO A 376 12.06 -15.22 5.62
C PRO A 376 12.27 -16.56 4.89
N ARG A 377 11.20 -17.32 4.68
CA ARG A 377 11.25 -18.64 4.00
C ARG A 377 12.05 -19.73 4.74
N SER A 378 12.40 -19.55 5.99
CA SER A 378 13.03 -20.59 6.82
C SER A 378 12.03 -21.64 7.34
N GLY A 379 10.71 -21.35 7.29
CA GLY A 379 9.64 -22.23 7.81
C GLY A 379 8.96 -21.67 9.06
N THR A 380 9.13 -20.40 9.36
CA THR A 380 8.47 -19.72 10.50
C THR A 380 6.94 -19.84 10.47
N SER A 381 6.31 -19.79 9.29
CA SER A 381 4.87 -20.02 9.14
C SER A 381 4.45 -21.47 9.48
N LEU A 382 5.32 -22.46 9.24
CA LEU A 382 5.06 -23.85 9.64
C LEU A 382 5.03 -23.98 11.16
N VAL A 383 6.00 -23.41 11.84
CA VAL A 383 6.08 -23.42 13.31
C VAL A 383 4.88 -22.69 13.91
N GLU A 384 4.52 -21.54 13.36
CA GLU A 384 3.31 -20.84 13.81
C GLU A 384 2.05 -21.68 13.63
N GLN A 385 1.89 -22.33 12.46
CA GLN A 385 0.72 -23.14 12.17
C GLN A 385 0.61 -24.35 13.12
N ILE A 386 1.75 -24.96 13.50
CA ILE A 386 1.79 -26.01 14.49
C ILE A 386 1.32 -25.51 15.85
N ILE A 387 1.88 -24.40 16.35
CA ILE A 387 1.54 -23.85 17.67
C ILE A 387 0.10 -23.32 17.68
N ALA A 388 -0.32 -22.64 16.62
CA ALA A 388 -1.67 -22.10 16.51
C ALA A 388 -2.76 -23.16 16.23
N SER A 389 -2.37 -24.43 16.13
CA SER A 389 -3.32 -25.57 16.14
C SER A 389 -3.64 -26.03 17.58
N HIS A 390 -2.90 -25.56 18.57
CA HIS A 390 -3.24 -25.75 19.97
C HIS A 390 -4.44 -24.87 20.37
N ASN A 391 -5.42 -25.46 21.06
CA ASN A 391 -6.71 -24.84 21.35
C ASN A 391 -6.67 -23.60 22.24
N THR A 392 -5.54 -23.32 22.92
CA THR A 392 -5.36 -22.13 23.77
C THR A 392 -4.53 -21.03 23.11
N VAL A 393 -4.15 -21.20 21.83
CA VAL A 393 -3.24 -20.27 21.14
C VAL A 393 -3.91 -19.60 19.98
N TYR A 394 -3.86 -18.28 19.96
CA TYR A 394 -4.24 -17.49 18.79
C TYR A 394 -3.03 -17.20 17.91
N GLY A 395 -3.07 -17.65 16.65
CA GLY A 395 -2.06 -17.35 15.65
C GLY A 395 -2.32 -16.01 14.99
N ALA A 396 -1.62 -14.94 15.36
CA ALA A 396 -1.87 -13.62 14.82
C ALA A 396 -1.20 -13.35 13.46
N GLY A 397 -0.25 -14.20 13.03
CA GLY A 397 0.47 -14.04 11.75
C GLY A 397 1.56 -12.97 11.84
N GLU A 398 1.78 -12.26 10.75
CA GLU A 398 2.80 -11.18 10.66
C GLU A 398 2.18 -9.87 11.14
N LEU A 399 2.60 -9.42 12.36
CA LEU A 399 2.13 -8.16 12.94
C LEU A 399 3.15 -7.04 12.68
N THR A 400 2.70 -5.91 12.15
CA THR A 400 3.53 -4.70 11.92
C THR A 400 3.69 -3.87 13.19
N ASN A 401 2.78 -4.01 14.14
CA ASN A 401 2.66 -3.20 15.35
C ASN A 401 3.99 -3.01 16.13
N LEU A 402 4.77 -4.09 16.29
CA LEU A 402 6.04 -3.97 17.02
C LEU A 402 7.00 -3.01 16.33
N LYS A 403 7.16 -3.16 15.02
CA LYS A 403 8.02 -2.27 14.21
C LYS A 403 7.57 -0.82 14.34
N GLU A 404 6.29 -0.54 14.21
CA GLU A 404 5.72 0.81 14.30
C GLU A 404 5.96 1.43 15.69
N ILE A 405 5.75 0.66 16.75
CA ILE A 405 5.96 1.11 18.14
C ILE A 405 7.43 1.44 18.41
N VAL A 406 8.37 0.65 17.87
CA VAL A 406 9.79 0.83 18.17
C VAL A 406 10.51 1.77 17.21
N SER A 407 9.97 2.00 16.00
CA SER A 407 10.61 2.84 14.97
C SER A 407 10.95 4.24 15.44
N PRO A 408 10.07 5.02 16.10
CA PRO A 408 10.40 6.37 16.55
C PRO A 408 11.55 6.40 17.56
N PHE A 409 11.63 5.37 18.42
CA PHE A 409 12.72 5.22 19.38
C PHE A 409 14.04 4.89 18.66
N LEU A 410 14.02 3.92 17.73
CA LEU A 410 15.22 3.53 16.99
C LEU A 410 15.73 4.66 16.10
N GLU A 411 14.85 5.41 15.46
CA GLU A 411 15.22 6.59 14.68
C GLU A 411 15.89 7.67 15.53
N ASN A 412 15.39 7.93 16.74
CA ASN A 412 16.02 8.87 17.68
C ASN A 412 17.41 8.38 18.10
N PHE A 413 17.59 7.08 18.29
CA PHE A 413 18.89 6.50 18.63
C PHE A 413 19.87 6.57 17.45
N ILE A 414 19.44 6.15 16.24
CA ILE A 414 20.24 6.18 15.01
C ILE A 414 20.68 7.62 14.69
N ASN A 415 19.76 8.59 14.83
CA ASN A 415 20.02 10.00 14.60
C ASN A 415 20.77 10.69 15.76
N LYS A 416 21.30 9.93 16.74
CA LYS A 416 22.03 10.46 17.91
C LYS A 416 21.28 11.48 18.77
N LYS A 417 19.95 11.44 18.77
CA LYS A 417 19.10 12.23 19.65
C LYS A 417 18.91 11.55 21.02
N SER A 418 19.25 10.27 21.14
CA SER A 418 19.26 9.46 22.36
C SER A 418 20.48 8.52 22.32
N ASP A 419 21.16 8.34 23.46
CA ASP A 419 22.35 7.49 23.55
C ASP A 419 22.08 6.11 24.17
N SER A 420 20.88 5.89 24.70
CA SER A 420 20.52 4.64 25.37
C SER A 420 19.02 4.43 25.47
N LEU A 421 18.63 3.19 25.65
CA LEU A 421 17.27 2.81 26.02
C LEU A 421 17.05 3.15 27.50
N ASN A 422 16.01 3.90 27.83
CA ASN A 422 15.66 4.19 29.21
C ASN A 422 14.43 3.41 29.67
N GLY A 423 14.17 3.43 30.98
CA GLY A 423 13.07 2.66 31.58
C GLY A 423 11.68 3.13 31.13
N LYS A 424 11.50 4.42 30.81
CA LYS A 424 10.24 4.97 30.30
C LYS A 424 9.93 4.47 28.90
N ASP A 425 10.94 4.51 28.01
CA ASP A 425 10.79 4.03 26.63
C ASP A 425 10.42 2.54 26.63
N THR A 426 11.09 1.75 27.47
CA THR A 426 10.81 0.32 27.60
C THR A 426 9.39 0.04 28.09
N LEU A 427 8.90 0.81 29.07
CA LEU A 427 7.53 0.68 29.57
C LEU A 427 6.52 1.09 28.50
N ASN A 428 6.80 2.14 27.72
CA ASN A 428 5.95 2.57 26.61
C ASN A 428 5.87 1.49 25.52
N ILE A 429 7.01 0.89 25.13
CA ILE A 429 7.04 -0.21 24.16
C ILE A 429 6.16 -1.36 24.66
N ARG A 430 6.33 -1.78 25.92
CA ARG A 430 5.51 -2.82 26.53
C ARG A 430 4.02 -2.50 26.48
N GLN A 431 3.65 -1.32 27.00
CA GLN A 431 2.25 -0.93 27.12
C GLN A 431 1.57 -0.90 25.75
N ASN A 432 2.16 -0.18 24.81
CA ASN A 432 1.58 -0.04 23.46
C ASN A 432 1.48 -1.39 22.74
N TYR A 433 2.48 -2.27 22.92
CA TYR A 433 2.45 -3.58 22.25
C TYR A 433 1.38 -4.49 22.86
N ILE A 434 1.27 -4.58 24.19
CA ILE A 434 0.22 -5.37 24.85
C ILE A 434 -1.18 -4.81 24.52
N GLU A 435 -1.34 -3.48 24.48
CA GLU A 435 -2.60 -2.86 24.05
C GLU A 435 -2.94 -3.21 22.60
N SER A 436 -1.94 -3.25 21.71
CA SER A 436 -2.14 -3.66 20.32
C SER A 436 -2.59 -5.12 20.20
N LEU A 437 -2.04 -6.03 21.00
CA LEU A 437 -2.50 -7.41 21.07
C LEU A 437 -3.91 -7.53 21.65
N SER A 438 -4.22 -6.76 22.69
CA SER A 438 -5.57 -6.71 23.29
C SER A 438 -6.62 -6.24 22.27
N SER A 439 -6.23 -5.36 21.35
CA SER A 439 -7.13 -4.84 20.29
C SER A 439 -7.51 -5.87 19.23
N LEU A 440 -6.86 -7.05 19.21
CA LEU A 440 -7.28 -8.18 18.37
C LEU A 440 -8.62 -8.78 18.81
N ASN A 441 -9.01 -8.50 20.07
CA ASN A 441 -10.29 -8.91 20.65
C ASN A 441 -10.56 -10.41 20.53
N VAL A 442 -9.55 -11.22 20.87
CA VAL A 442 -9.59 -12.68 20.86
C VAL A 442 -9.70 -13.23 22.29
N SER A 443 -10.20 -14.46 22.45
CA SER A 443 -10.40 -15.10 23.75
C SER A 443 -9.11 -15.67 24.35
N GLU A 444 -8.16 -16.03 23.48
CA GLU A 444 -6.91 -16.69 23.86
C GLU A 444 -5.92 -15.69 24.48
N GLN A 445 -5.32 -16.10 25.58
CA GLN A 445 -4.28 -15.31 26.24
C GLN A 445 -2.89 -15.50 25.61
N ILE A 446 -2.66 -16.63 24.93
CA ILE A 446 -1.39 -16.92 24.26
C ILE A 446 -1.52 -16.52 22.80
N ILE A 447 -0.72 -15.53 22.39
CA ILE A 447 -0.80 -14.93 21.06
C ILE A 447 0.57 -15.04 20.37
N THR A 448 0.61 -15.60 19.16
CA THR A 448 1.85 -15.61 18.37
C THR A 448 1.98 -14.33 17.56
N ASP A 449 3.19 -13.79 17.47
CA ASP A 449 3.63 -12.82 16.48
C ASP A 449 4.73 -13.50 15.64
N LYS A 450 4.36 -13.86 14.42
CA LYS A 450 5.29 -14.50 13.49
C LYS A 450 5.73 -13.49 12.44
N MET A 451 6.60 -12.59 12.83
CA MET A 451 7.29 -11.67 11.92
C MET A 451 8.77 -12.10 11.84
N PRO A 452 9.19 -12.76 10.75
CA PRO A 452 10.54 -13.33 10.65
C PRO A 452 11.63 -12.31 10.99
N LEU A 453 11.55 -11.08 10.48
CA LEU A 453 12.54 -10.03 10.68
C LEU A 453 12.57 -9.43 12.10
N ASN A 454 11.64 -9.81 12.98
CA ASN A 454 11.70 -9.44 14.41
C ASN A 454 12.92 -10.03 15.12
N PHE A 455 13.69 -10.93 14.48
CA PHE A 455 15.01 -11.31 15.02
C PHE A 455 15.92 -10.11 15.26
N ARG A 456 15.74 -9.02 14.51
CA ARG A 456 16.47 -7.76 14.66
C ARG A 456 16.09 -6.99 15.94
N LEU A 457 14.95 -7.31 16.55
CA LEU A 457 14.33 -6.60 17.67
C LEU A 457 14.29 -7.42 18.97
N ILE A 458 14.89 -8.62 19.00
CA ILE A 458 14.85 -9.54 20.17
C ILE A 458 15.26 -8.82 21.44
N GLY A 459 16.30 -7.99 21.40
CA GLY A 459 16.74 -7.23 22.57
C GLY A 459 15.69 -6.29 23.12
N LEU A 460 14.96 -5.57 22.25
CA LEU A 460 13.84 -4.70 22.65
C LEU A 460 12.67 -5.52 23.21
N ILE A 461 12.34 -6.63 22.56
CA ILE A 461 11.27 -7.54 23.00
C ILE A 461 11.57 -8.05 24.42
N LEU A 462 12.74 -8.66 24.63
CA LEU A 462 13.08 -9.26 25.93
C LEU A 462 13.31 -8.23 27.05
N THR A 463 13.72 -7.01 26.69
CA THR A 463 13.84 -5.92 27.65
C THR A 463 12.47 -5.38 28.08
N ALA A 464 11.54 -5.22 27.12
CA ALA A 464 10.18 -4.72 27.40
C ALA A 464 9.25 -5.82 27.95
N MET A 465 9.40 -7.04 27.50
CA MET A 465 8.56 -8.20 27.81
C MET A 465 9.43 -9.41 28.20
N PRO A 466 10.05 -9.43 29.37
CA PRO A 466 10.98 -10.50 29.79
C PRO A 466 10.30 -11.88 29.94
N GLU A 467 8.97 -11.91 29.98
CA GLU A 467 8.14 -13.11 29.96
C GLU A 467 7.87 -13.67 28.56
N ALA A 468 8.11 -12.91 27.51
CA ALA A 468 7.89 -13.34 26.14
C ALA A 468 8.73 -14.58 25.78
N LYS A 469 8.14 -15.50 25.02
CA LYS A 469 8.86 -16.64 24.44
C LYS A 469 9.38 -16.26 23.06
N ILE A 470 10.63 -16.58 22.77
CA ILE A 470 11.26 -16.35 21.47
C ILE A 470 11.59 -17.70 20.83
N ILE A 471 10.99 -17.98 19.70
CA ILE A 471 11.27 -19.18 18.90
C ILE A 471 12.04 -18.74 17.66
N HIS A 472 13.26 -19.22 17.52
CA HIS A 472 14.12 -18.94 16.39
C HIS A 472 14.24 -20.15 15.50
N LEU A 473 13.78 -20.02 14.26
CA LEU A 473 13.79 -21.12 13.28
C LEU A 473 15.04 -21.07 12.42
N LYS A 474 15.81 -22.14 12.49
CA LYS A 474 17.00 -22.41 11.67
C LYS A 474 16.66 -23.34 10.52
N ARG A 475 17.21 -23.07 9.36
CA ARG A 475 17.14 -23.91 8.17
C ARG A 475 18.42 -23.80 7.38
N ASN A 476 18.75 -24.84 6.60
CA ASN A 476 19.90 -24.80 5.69
C ASN A 476 20.02 -23.43 4.97
N ALA A 477 21.18 -22.80 5.07
CA ALA A 477 21.41 -21.43 4.60
C ALA A 477 21.12 -21.28 3.10
N ILE A 478 21.65 -22.21 2.29
CA ILE A 478 21.48 -22.18 0.82
C ILE A 478 20.02 -22.38 0.45
N ALA A 479 19.34 -23.34 1.09
CA ALA A 479 17.92 -23.60 0.84
C ALA A 479 17.04 -22.39 1.20
N THR A 480 17.34 -21.74 2.30
CA THR A 480 16.65 -20.53 2.74
C THR A 480 16.86 -19.38 1.76
N CYS A 481 18.10 -19.07 1.42
CA CYS A 481 18.43 -18.00 0.49
C CYS A 481 17.90 -18.27 -0.92
N TRP A 482 17.99 -19.51 -1.40
CA TRP A 482 17.37 -19.93 -2.67
C TRP A 482 15.85 -19.75 -2.66
N SER A 483 15.18 -20.13 -1.57
CA SER A 483 13.73 -19.92 -1.43
C SER A 483 13.33 -18.46 -1.41
N ASN A 484 14.17 -17.59 -0.85
CA ASN A 484 14.00 -16.14 -0.90
C ASN A 484 14.18 -15.60 -2.33
N TYR A 485 15.27 -15.97 -3.02
CA TYR A 485 15.60 -15.49 -4.36
C TYR A 485 14.53 -15.80 -5.40
N LYS A 486 13.85 -16.95 -5.25
CA LYS A 486 12.75 -17.36 -6.13
C LYS A 486 11.43 -16.66 -5.85
N HIS A 487 11.30 -15.97 -4.73
CA HIS A 487 10.01 -15.44 -4.30
C HIS A 487 9.88 -13.96 -4.64
N TYR A 488 8.75 -13.57 -5.24
CA TYR A 488 8.40 -12.18 -5.44
C TYR A 488 7.78 -11.63 -4.13
N PHE A 489 8.54 -10.85 -3.39
CA PHE A 489 7.99 -10.11 -2.24
C PHE A 489 7.35 -8.81 -2.72
N THR A 490 6.11 -8.58 -2.30
CA THR A 490 5.36 -7.35 -2.65
C THR A 490 5.96 -6.13 -1.96
N ASP A 491 6.36 -6.30 -0.69
CA ASP A 491 6.89 -5.22 0.13
C ASP A 491 8.13 -5.66 0.89
N GLY A 492 9.00 -4.70 1.21
CA GLY A 492 10.21 -4.95 1.97
C GLY A 492 11.15 -5.96 1.33
N ASN A 493 11.97 -6.58 2.13
CA ASN A 493 12.87 -7.68 1.76
C ASN A 493 13.74 -7.44 0.52
N GLY A 494 14.15 -6.19 0.25
CA GLY A 494 14.93 -5.82 -0.94
C GLY A 494 16.26 -6.59 -1.11
N PHE A 495 16.80 -7.13 -0.01
CA PHE A 495 17.99 -7.98 -0.02
C PHE A 495 17.76 -9.32 -0.75
N THR A 496 16.54 -9.76 -0.95
CA THR A 496 16.21 -11.07 -1.55
C THR A 496 16.39 -11.10 -3.06
N PHE A 497 16.39 -9.96 -3.72
CA PHE A 497 16.43 -9.83 -5.18
C PHE A 497 17.84 -9.82 -5.78
N ASN A 498 18.86 -10.17 -4.99
CA ASN A 498 20.24 -10.34 -5.48
C ASN A 498 20.98 -11.37 -4.62
N GLN A 499 21.62 -12.36 -5.27
CA GLN A 499 22.29 -13.43 -4.55
C GLN A 499 23.41 -12.93 -3.62
N LYS A 500 24.19 -11.90 -4.02
CA LYS A 500 25.26 -11.33 -3.18
C LYS A 500 24.70 -10.56 -1.98
N ASP A 501 23.61 -9.83 -2.16
CA ASP A 501 22.95 -9.12 -1.06
C ASP A 501 22.33 -10.09 -0.06
N LEU A 502 21.75 -11.20 -0.55
CA LEU A 502 21.26 -12.29 0.31
C LEU A 502 22.37 -12.87 1.19
N VAL A 503 23.55 -13.15 0.61
CA VAL A 503 24.70 -13.66 1.37
C VAL A 503 25.10 -12.66 2.47
N LYS A 504 25.26 -11.39 2.11
CA LYS A 504 25.62 -10.35 3.07
C LYS A 504 24.58 -10.20 4.19
N PHE A 505 23.29 -10.17 3.82
CA PHE A 505 22.21 -10.04 4.81
C PHE A 505 22.12 -11.28 5.72
N TYR A 506 22.39 -12.48 5.16
CA TYR A 506 22.45 -13.71 5.95
C TYR A 506 23.60 -13.65 6.98
N GLY A 507 24.74 -13.07 6.62
CA GLY A 507 25.84 -12.79 7.56
C GLY A 507 25.38 -11.92 8.73
N LEU A 508 24.73 -10.78 8.45
CA LEU A 508 24.18 -9.91 9.50
C LEU A 508 23.15 -10.65 10.39
N TYR A 509 22.35 -11.52 9.80
CA TYR A 509 21.40 -12.33 10.56
C TYR A 509 22.11 -13.27 11.53
N ILE A 510 23.15 -13.98 11.12
CA ILE A 510 23.91 -14.89 11.99
C ILE A 510 24.61 -14.10 13.11
N GLU A 511 25.30 -13.00 12.78
CA GLU A 511 25.95 -12.14 13.77
C GLU A 511 24.96 -11.61 14.82
N MET A 512 23.78 -11.18 14.39
CA MET A 512 22.72 -10.69 15.28
C MET A 512 22.20 -11.81 16.20
N MET A 513 21.97 -13.00 15.68
CA MET A 513 21.49 -14.12 16.49
C MET A 513 22.54 -14.59 17.51
N ASP A 514 23.82 -14.65 17.10
CA ASP A 514 24.93 -14.96 18.01
C ASP A 514 25.05 -13.91 19.13
N PHE A 515 24.87 -12.64 18.80
CA PHE A 515 24.85 -11.57 19.78
C PHE A 515 23.68 -11.72 20.76
N TRP A 516 22.47 -12.07 20.29
CA TRP A 516 21.32 -12.28 21.17
C TRP A 516 21.49 -13.48 22.09
N HIS A 517 22.02 -14.59 21.58
CA HIS A 517 22.29 -15.76 22.42
C HIS A 517 23.28 -15.46 23.54
N LYS A 518 24.28 -14.61 23.28
CA LYS A 518 25.25 -14.16 24.30
C LYS A 518 24.62 -13.17 25.29
N SER A 519 23.80 -12.24 24.79
CA SER A 519 23.21 -11.18 25.61
C SER A 519 22.03 -11.67 26.47
N PHE A 520 21.29 -12.68 26.00
CA PHE A 520 20.11 -13.24 26.65
C PHE A 520 20.18 -14.78 26.72
N PRO A 521 21.10 -15.34 27.51
CA PRO A 521 21.29 -16.79 27.57
C PRO A 521 20.00 -17.49 28.01
N ASN A 522 19.69 -18.61 27.37
CA ASN A 522 18.51 -19.47 27.61
C ASN A 522 17.13 -18.79 27.39
N LYS A 523 17.08 -17.62 26.72
CA LYS A 523 15.82 -16.92 26.41
C LYS A 523 15.28 -17.20 25.00
N ILE A 524 16.09 -17.78 24.14
CA ILE A 524 15.76 -18.04 22.73
C ILE A 524 15.79 -19.55 22.51
N TYR A 525 14.70 -20.11 21.99
CA TYR A 525 14.60 -21.52 21.65
C TYR A 525 14.88 -21.70 20.16
N ASP A 526 15.98 -22.38 19.84
CA ASP A 526 16.33 -22.74 18.49
C ASP A 526 15.61 -24.03 18.06
N ILE A 527 14.93 -23.99 16.92
CA ILE A 527 14.33 -25.17 16.31
C ILE A 527 14.89 -25.33 14.87
N SER A 528 15.36 -26.54 14.52
CA SER A 528 15.78 -26.86 13.16
C SER A 528 14.58 -27.28 12.29
N TYR A 529 14.44 -26.65 11.13
CA TYR A 529 13.44 -27.05 10.14
C TYR A 529 13.62 -28.51 9.69
N GLU A 530 14.87 -28.93 9.48
CA GLU A 530 15.20 -30.28 9.04
C GLU A 530 14.84 -31.32 10.09
N GLU A 531 15.18 -31.05 11.36
CA GLU A 531 14.81 -31.96 12.48
C GLU A 531 13.29 -31.99 12.69
N LEU A 532 12.63 -30.83 12.62
CA LEU A 532 11.17 -30.75 12.74
C LEU A 532 10.48 -31.58 11.65
N THR A 533 10.94 -31.47 10.39
CA THR A 533 10.33 -32.22 9.28
C THR A 533 10.66 -33.71 9.30
N LYS A 534 11.77 -34.10 9.92
CA LYS A 534 12.19 -35.50 10.09
C LYS A 534 11.52 -36.19 11.26
N ASN A 535 11.37 -35.47 12.37
CA ASN A 535 10.93 -35.99 13.67
C ASN A 535 9.78 -35.16 14.26
N GLN A 536 8.71 -34.95 13.45
CA GLN A 536 7.61 -34.03 13.75
C GLN A 536 7.12 -34.13 15.20
N LYS A 537 6.70 -35.34 15.65
CA LYS A 537 6.12 -35.53 16.99
C LYS A 537 7.08 -35.09 18.11
N LYS A 538 8.34 -35.54 18.02
CA LYS A 538 9.36 -35.24 19.04
C LYS A 538 9.68 -33.76 19.11
N GLU A 539 9.86 -33.11 17.96
CA GLU A 539 10.21 -31.68 17.92
C GLU A 539 8.99 -30.80 18.27
N THR A 540 7.77 -31.20 17.89
CA THR A 540 6.54 -30.53 18.34
C THR A 540 6.38 -30.62 19.87
N GLN A 541 6.67 -31.80 20.47
CA GLN A 541 6.62 -31.94 21.92
C GLN A 541 7.60 -30.99 22.65
N LYS A 542 8.84 -30.88 22.17
CA LYS A 542 9.83 -29.94 22.72
C LYS A 542 9.39 -28.48 22.57
N LEU A 543 8.81 -28.16 21.40
CA LEU A 543 8.32 -26.83 21.07
C LEU A 543 7.17 -26.41 22.01
N LEU A 544 6.18 -27.29 22.22
CA LEU A 544 5.08 -27.04 23.16
C LEU A 544 5.58 -26.91 24.59
N ASN A 545 6.48 -27.78 25.02
CA ASN A 545 7.09 -27.69 26.37
C ASN A 545 7.82 -26.35 26.58
N TYR A 546 8.56 -25.83 25.58
CA TYR A 546 9.18 -24.51 25.66
C TYR A 546 8.16 -23.39 25.79
N CYS A 547 7.00 -23.53 25.16
CA CYS A 547 5.92 -22.56 25.21
C CYS A 547 5.06 -22.65 26.46
N ASP A 548 5.37 -23.58 27.41
CA ASP A 548 4.57 -23.91 28.57
C ASP A 548 3.14 -24.34 28.18
N LEU A 549 3.03 -25.12 27.10
CA LEU A 549 1.80 -25.67 26.55
C LEU A 549 1.74 -27.18 26.79
N ASP A 550 0.56 -27.69 27.13
CA ASP A 550 0.30 -29.11 27.22
C ASP A 550 0.34 -29.76 25.81
N TRP A 551 0.38 -31.10 25.79
CA TRP A 551 0.32 -31.79 24.50
C TRP A 551 -1.08 -31.71 23.89
N ASP A 552 -1.13 -31.29 22.62
CA ASP A 552 -2.34 -31.28 21.82
C ASP A 552 -2.06 -31.98 20.47
N GLU A 553 -2.84 -33.04 20.15
CA GLU A 553 -2.67 -33.84 18.94
C GLU A 553 -2.95 -33.04 17.66
N ASP A 554 -3.75 -31.97 17.73
CA ASP A 554 -4.06 -31.10 16.61
C ASP A 554 -2.81 -30.35 16.10
N CYS A 555 -1.79 -30.18 16.94
CA CYS A 555 -0.49 -29.66 16.51
C CYS A 555 0.25 -30.56 15.50
N LEU A 556 -0.02 -31.87 15.49
CA LEU A 556 0.48 -32.77 14.44
C LEU A 556 -0.36 -32.69 13.15
N ASN A 557 -1.61 -32.30 13.29
CA ASN A 557 -2.57 -32.15 12.19
C ASN A 557 -2.69 -30.72 11.70
N PHE A 558 -1.69 -29.88 11.93
CA PHE A 558 -1.66 -28.44 11.63
C PHE A 558 -2.17 -28.09 10.21
N HIS A 559 -2.01 -28.98 9.24
CA HIS A 559 -2.46 -28.80 7.87
C HIS A 559 -3.98 -28.81 7.71
N LYS A 560 -4.73 -29.30 8.71
CA LYS A 560 -6.19 -29.27 8.79
C LYS A 560 -6.73 -28.01 9.42
N ASN A 561 -5.88 -27.21 10.05
CA ASN A 561 -6.30 -25.96 10.68
C ASN A 561 -6.79 -24.97 9.61
N THR A 562 -8.05 -24.54 9.74
CA THR A 562 -8.74 -23.67 8.77
C THR A 562 -8.44 -22.17 8.95
N ARG A 563 -7.63 -21.83 9.96
CA ARG A 563 -7.21 -20.44 10.19
C ARG A 563 -6.72 -19.78 8.91
N ALA A 564 -7.14 -18.55 8.67
CA ALA A 564 -6.58 -17.75 7.58
C ALA A 564 -5.07 -17.52 7.75
N VAL A 565 -4.30 -17.74 6.69
CA VAL A 565 -2.83 -17.62 6.70
C VAL A 565 -2.39 -16.61 5.66
N VAL A 566 -2.04 -15.40 6.12
CA VAL A 566 -1.58 -14.30 5.26
C VAL A 566 -0.05 -14.27 5.26
N THR A 567 0.58 -15.15 4.48
CA THR A 567 2.05 -15.20 4.37
C THR A 567 2.50 -15.71 3.01
N ALA A 568 3.76 -15.46 2.67
CA ALA A 568 4.42 -15.98 1.46
C ALA A 568 4.46 -17.53 1.40
N SER A 569 4.10 -18.23 2.47
CA SER A 569 4.13 -19.69 2.58
C SER A 569 2.74 -20.30 2.84
N SER A 570 1.65 -19.55 2.61
CA SER A 570 0.28 -19.97 2.92
C SER A 570 -0.10 -21.34 2.33
N SER A 571 0.17 -21.58 1.07
CA SER A 571 -0.12 -22.87 0.41
C SER A 571 0.72 -24.03 0.93
N GLN A 572 1.93 -23.77 1.42
CA GLN A 572 2.85 -24.80 1.92
C GLN A 572 2.45 -25.33 3.29
N VAL A 573 2.00 -24.47 4.19
CA VAL A 573 1.61 -24.85 5.56
C VAL A 573 0.26 -25.58 5.64
N ARG A 574 -0.44 -25.67 4.52
CA ARG A 574 -1.71 -26.40 4.39
C ARG A 574 -1.54 -27.80 3.83
N GLN A 575 -0.32 -28.21 3.60
CA GLN A 575 0.03 -29.57 3.18
C GLN A 575 0.59 -30.33 4.38
N LYS A 576 0.43 -31.67 4.34
CA LYS A 576 1.13 -32.53 5.29
C LYS A 576 2.61 -32.25 5.24
N MET A 577 3.27 -32.36 6.39
CA MET A 577 4.71 -32.18 6.48
C MET A 577 5.44 -33.10 5.49
N TYR A 578 6.36 -32.53 4.73
CA TYR A 578 7.15 -33.28 3.75
C TYR A 578 8.64 -32.93 3.91
N GLN A 579 9.48 -33.87 3.49
CA GLN A 579 10.94 -33.74 3.54
C GLN A 579 11.48 -33.35 2.16
N GLY A 580 12.76 -32.98 2.10
CA GLY A 580 13.49 -32.74 0.86
C GLY A 580 13.49 -31.29 0.36
N SER A 581 12.68 -30.40 0.94
CA SER A 581 12.64 -29.00 0.52
C SER A 581 13.96 -28.24 0.77
N SER A 582 14.79 -28.70 1.72
CA SER A 582 16.12 -28.15 1.97
C SER A 582 17.19 -28.63 0.99
N GLU A 583 16.87 -29.60 0.14
CA GLU A 583 17.75 -30.15 -0.90
C GLU A 583 17.41 -29.67 -2.32
N ALA A 584 16.24 -29.03 -2.50
CA ALA A 584 15.71 -28.67 -3.82
C ALA A 584 16.60 -27.70 -4.62
N TRP A 585 17.50 -26.99 -3.98
CA TRP A 585 18.47 -26.09 -4.62
C TRP A 585 19.57 -26.85 -5.39
N LYS A 586 19.88 -28.09 -5.01
CA LYS A 586 20.94 -28.89 -5.61
C LYS A 586 20.78 -29.07 -7.13
N LYS A 587 19.53 -29.14 -7.60
CA LYS A 587 19.21 -29.18 -9.04
C LYS A 587 19.81 -27.98 -9.80
N TYR A 588 20.02 -26.86 -9.14
CA TYR A 588 20.41 -25.58 -9.74
C TYR A 588 21.81 -25.10 -9.28
N GLU A 589 22.66 -26.02 -8.86
CA GLU A 589 23.96 -25.73 -8.26
C GLU A 589 24.84 -24.82 -9.13
N SER A 590 24.83 -25.03 -10.45
CA SER A 590 25.60 -24.22 -11.41
C SER A 590 25.19 -22.74 -11.43
N ASN A 591 23.89 -22.44 -11.23
CA ASN A 591 23.33 -21.09 -11.26
C ASN A 591 23.39 -20.39 -9.89
N LEU A 592 23.62 -21.16 -8.81
CA LEU A 592 23.62 -20.68 -7.43
C LEU A 592 25.05 -20.54 -6.85
N LYS A 593 26.08 -20.58 -7.68
CA LYS A 593 27.48 -20.44 -7.23
C LYS A 593 27.71 -19.28 -6.27
N PRO A 594 27.20 -18.03 -6.51
CA PRO A 594 27.39 -16.92 -5.57
C PRO A 594 26.80 -17.16 -4.18
N LEU A 595 25.63 -17.84 -4.11
CA LEU A 595 25.02 -18.24 -2.83
C LEU A 595 25.83 -19.35 -2.15
N ILE A 596 26.19 -20.39 -2.92
CA ILE A 596 26.89 -21.56 -2.38
C ILE A 596 28.25 -21.15 -1.82
N GLU A 597 29.04 -20.39 -2.59
CA GLU A 597 30.35 -19.94 -2.17
C GLU A 597 30.29 -18.97 -1.00
N GLY A 598 29.36 -18.02 -1.04
CA GLY A 598 29.21 -17.02 0.01
C GLY A 598 28.65 -17.54 1.32
N LEU A 599 27.92 -18.66 1.29
CA LEU A 599 27.27 -19.25 2.50
C LEU A 599 28.05 -20.47 3.06
N LYS A 600 29.21 -20.83 2.50
CA LYS A 600 30.02 -21.98 2.98
C LYS A 600 30.44 -21.87 4.43
N SER A 601 30.56 -20.66 4.97
CA SER A 601 31.00 -20.39 6.35
C SER A 601 29.86 -20.41 7.38
N TYR A 602 28.63 -20.52 6.94
CA TYR A 602 27.41 -20.55 7.76
C TYR A 602 26.72 -21.94 7.65
#